data_b7eaf2e639048e117c807d08449d02f3
#
_entry.id   b7eaf2e639048e117c807d08449d02f3
#
_cell.length_a   1.000
_cell.length_b   1.000
_cell.length_c   1.000
_cell.angle_alpha   90.00
_cell.angle_beta   90.00
_cell.angle_gamma   90.00
#
_symmetry.space_group_name_H-M   'P 1'
#
loop_
_entity.id
_entity.type
_entity.pdbx_description
1 polymer ?
#
loop_
_entity_poly.entity_id
_entity_poly.type
_entity_poly.pdbx_seq_one_letter_code
_entity_poly.pdbx_strand_id
1 'polypeptide(L)'
;ADGDKQIIPKAWAGIETTEELAGALYQFTFDTLMSLDNDGLFPEMVQVGNETNPEIMRGPDNGKDPIDWERNAALLNAGIRAVRDVEGKTGQTIEVMLHIAQPENVLPWFEAAWAAGVRDFDQVGVSYYRRWSSEDFDGLSAVLAETKKRYPETEVIVVETSYPWTLEWADQAPNLLTENTLIEGYPATVEGQSRYLADLTQLVIDAGGSGIVYWEPAWVSTDCSTRWGKGSHWENATFFDFKNGNEVLPSIDFMRGAYRFPD
;
A
#
# COMPACT_ATOMS: atom_id res chain seq x y z
N ALA A 1 4.48 -3.35 -8.88
CA ALA A 1 3.45 -2.75 -9.72
C ALA A 1 3.09 -1.40 -9.13
N ASP A 2 2.66 -0.51 -9.98
CA ASP A 2 2.17 0.82 -9.63
C ASP A 2 0.65 0.75 -9.87
N GLY A 3 -0.15 1.38 -9.04
CA GLY A 3 -1.61 1.33 -9.13
C GLY A 3 -2.15 1.65 -10.52
N ASP A 4 -1.48 2.57 -11.22
CA ASP A 4 -1.82 2.95 -12.60
C ASP A 4 -1.25 2.00 -13.67
N LYS A 5 -0.35 1.08 -13.32
CA LYS A 5 0.40 0.26 -14.28
C LYS A 5 0.49 -1.21 -13.87
N GLN A 6 -0.64 -1.86 -13.90
CA GLN A 6 -0.75 -3.31 -13.66
C GLN A 6 -0.25 -4.11 -14.89
N ILE A 7 1.04 -3.99 -15.21
CA ILE A 7 1.64 -4.53 -16.42
C ILE A 7 2.09 -5.97 -16.21
N ILE A 8 1.81 -6.83 -17.18
CA ILE A 8 2.39 -8.18 -17.23
C ILE A 8 3.91 -8.07 -17.39
N PRO A 9 4.72 -8.76 -16.58
CA PRO A 9 6.17 -8.77 -16.72
C PRO A 9 6.61 -9.15 -18.13
N LYS A 10 7.67 -8.52 -18.65
CA LYS A 10 8.16 -8.79 -20.00
C LYS A 10 8.50 -10.26 -20.25
N ALA A 11 8.97 -10.96 -19.22
CA ALA A 11 9.26 -12.39 -19.29
C ALA A 11 8.02 -13.25 -19.54
N TRP A 12 6.83 -12.74 -19.22
CA TRP A 12 5.53 -13.42 -19.34
C TRP A 12 4.68 -12.87 -20.49
N ALA A 13 5.20 -11.94 -21.29
CA ALA A 13 4.46 -11.28 -22.36
C ALA A 13 3.93 -12.22 -23.45
N GLY A 14 4.47 -13.44 -23.55
CA GLY A 14 4.02 -14.48 -24.48
C GLY A 14 3.01 -15.47 -23.89
N ILE A 15 2.59 -15.28 -22.64
CA ILE A 15 1.57 -16.13 -22.02
C ILE A 15 0.19 -15.63 -22.46
N GLU A 16 -0.61 -16.52 -23.04
CA GLU A 16 -1.88 -16.16 -23.66
C GLU A 16 -3.08 -16.52 -22.79
N THR A 17 -2.97 -17.53 -21.92
CA THR A 17 -4.08 -18.00 -21.11
C THR A 17 -3.98 -17.53 -19.66
N THR A 18 -5.14 -17.34 -19.01
CA THR A 18 -5.20 -17.00 -17.58
C THR A 18 -4.60 -18.12 -16.72
N GLU A 19 -4.81 -19.39 -17.09
CA GLU A 19 -4.28 -20.53 -16.35
C GLU A 19 -2.76 -20.55 -16.34
N GLU A 20 -2.12 -20.35 -17.49
CA GLU A 20 -0.66 -20.28 -17.59
C GLU A 20 -0.08 -19.07 -16.86
N LEU A 21 -0.77 -17.91 -16.93
CA LEU A 21 -0.36 -16.70 -16.21
C LEU A 21 -0.48 -16.88 -14.70
N ALA A 22 -1.54 -17.51 -14.24
CA ALA A 22 -1.73 -17.87 -12.82
C ALA A 22 -0.64 -18.86 -12.35
N GLY A 23 -0.30 -19.84 -13.20
CA GLY A 23 0.82 -20.75 -12.95
C GLY A 23 2.16 -20.04 -12.82
N ALA A 24 2.44 -19.08 -13.72
CA ALA A 24 3.67 -18.28 -13.69
C ALA A 24 3.74 -17.40 -12.42
N LEU A 25 2.63 -16.77 -12.04
CA LEU A 25 2.55 -15.98 -10.82
C LEU A 25 2.74 -16.83 -9.57
N TYR A 26 2.08 -17.99 -9.51
CA TYR A 26 2.27 -18.96 -8.42
C TYR A 26 3.74 -19.35 -8.28
N GLN A 27 4.36 -19.78 -9.38
CA GLN A 27 5.75 -20.25 -9.34
C GLN A 27 6.72 -19.13 -8.94
N PHE A 28 6.53 -17.92 -9.47
CA PHE A 28 7.35 -16.77 -9.11
C PHE A 28 7.24 -16.44 -7.62
N THR A 29 6.03 -16.41 -7.09
CA THR A 29 5.78 -16.12 -5.67
C THR A 29 6.40 -17.19 -4.78
N PHE A 30 6.15 -18.46 -5.10
CA PHE A 30 6.67 -19.61 -4.36
C PHE A 30 8.22 -19.63 -4.35
N ASP A 31 8.86 -19.50 -5.51
CA ASP A 31 10.32 -19.54 -5.62
C ASP A 31 10.98 -18.35 -4.92
N THR A 32 10.36 -17.16 -5.01
CA THR A 32 10.86 -15.97 -4.32
C THR A 32 10.85 -16.17 -2.81
N LEU A 33 9.74 -16.63 -2.25
CA LEU A 33 9.62 -16.85 -0.82
C LEU A 33 10.55 -17.96 -0.32
N MET A 34 10.68 -19.05 -1.08
CA MET A 34 11.63 -20.11 -0.76
C MET A 34 13.09 -19.64 -0.85
N SER A 35 13.41 -18.71 -1.75
CA SER A 35 14.75 -18.11 -1.81
C SER A 35 15.00 -17.25 -0.56
N LEU A 36 14.04 -16.44 -0.15
CA LEU A 36 14.14 -15.65 1.07
C LEU A 36 14.30 -16.52 2.32
N ASP A 37 13.56 -17.63 2.41
CA ASP A 37 13.68 -18.58 3.50
C ASP A 37 15.11 -19.19 3.57
N ASN A 38 15.66 -19.61 2.43
CA ASN A 38 17.02 -20.13 2.34
C ASN A 38 18.10 -19.12 2.78
N ASP A 39 17.84 -17.83 2.58
CA ASP A 39 18.74 -16.75 2.99
C ASP A 39 18.49 -16.25 4.43
N GLY A 40 17.53 -16.83 5.14
CA GLY A 40 17.13 -16.43 6.51
C GLY A 40 16.40 -15.08 6.55
N LEU A 41 15.75 -14.69 5.45
CA LEU A 41 15.03 -13.42 5.27
C LEU A 41 13.52 -13.66 5.10
N PHE A 42 12.99 -14.60 5.86
CA PHE A 42 11.58 -14.98 5.75
C PHE A 42 10.66 -13.82 6.14
N PRO A 43 9.69 -13.43 5.31
CA PRO A 43 8.79 -12.34 5.63
C PRO A 43 7.67 -12.79 6.54
N GLU A 44 7.23 -11.93 7.45
CA GLU A 44 6.04 -12.13 8.28
C GLU A 44 4.75 -11.87 7.49
N MET A 45 4.83 -11.07 6.41
CA MET A 45 3.67 -10.68 5.60
C MET A 45 4.06 -10.55 4.13
N VAL A 46 3.14 -10.95 3.26
CA VAL A 46 3.27 -10.80 1.80
C VAL A 46 2.04 -10.10 1.24
N GLN A 47 2.26 -8.99 0.58
CA GLN A 47 1.24 -8.29 -0.18
C GLN A 47 1.18 -8.86 -1.61
N VAL A 48 0.06 -9.48 -1.96
CA VAL A 48 -0.19 -10.04 -3.30
C VAL A 48 -0.72 -8.94 -4.22
N GLY A 49 0.17 -8.36 -5.00
CA GLY A 49 -0.10 -7.18 -5.82
C GLY A 49 0.06 -5.87 -5.05
N ASN A 50 -0.05 -4.74 -5.74
CA ASN A 50 0.00 -3.41 -5.18
C ASN A 50 -1.07 -2.54 -5.84
N GLU A 51 -1.96 -1.93 -5.03
CA GLU A 51 -3.03 -1.06 -5.54
C GLU A 51 -3.78 -1.70 -6.71
N THR A 52 -4.29 -2.90 -6.52
CA THR A 52 -4.86 -3.74 -7.58
C THR A 52 -6.28 -3.35 -7.97
N ASN A 53 -6.64 -2.07 -7.79
CA ASN A 53 -7.97 -1.54 -8.11
C ASN A 53 -8.46 -1.87 -9.51
N PRO A 54 -7.62 -1.70 -10.58
CA PRO A 54 -8.09 -2.01 -11.92
C PRO A 54 -8.15 -3.50 -12.20
N GLU A 55 -7.17 -4.25 -11.81
CA GLU A 55 -7.01 -5.70 -12.00
C GLU A 55 -5.52 -6.04 -11.96
N ILE A 56 -5.12 -7.10 -11.31
CA ILE A 56 -3.71 -7.51 -11.28
C ILE A 56 -3.23 -7.96 -12.68
N MET A 57 -2.04 -7.53 -13.08
CA MET A 57 -1.39 -7.88 -14.35
C MET A 57 -2.31 -7.75 -15.59
N ARG A 58 -2.97 -6.65 -15.69
CA ARG A 58 -3.98 -6.39 -16.73
C ARG A 58 -3.40 -6.28 -18.14
N GLY A 59 -2.18 -5.83 -18.28
CA GLY A 59 -1.54 -5.58 -19.57
C GLY A 59 -1.47 -4.09 -19.94
N PRO A 60 -1.04 -3.76 -21.16
CA PRO A 60 -0.73 -2.38 -21.55
C PRO A 60 -1.95 -1.46 -21.68
N ASP A 61 -3.14 -2.00 -21.92
CA ASP A 61 -4.38 -1.23 -22.12
C ASP A 61 -5.13 -0.97 -20.80
N ASN A 62 -4.40 -0.67 -19.79
CA ASN A 62 -4.79 -0.51 -18.42
C ASN A 62 -5.99 0.42 -18.22
N GLY A 63 -7.20 -0.09 -18.19
CA GLY A 63 -7.98 0.54 -17.21
C GLY A 63 -9.22 1.30 -17.61
N LYS A 64 -9.83 1.09 -18.74
CA LYS A 64 -11.17 1.62 -19.02
C LYS A 64 -12.26 0.54 -19.03
N ASP A 65 -11.87 -0.71 -19.17
CA ASP A 65 -12.82 -1.80 -19.18
C ASP A 65 -13.13 -2.28 -17.76
N PRO A 66 -14.31 -2.81 -17.52
CA PRO A 66 -14.63 -3.46 -16.24
C PRO A 66 -13.60 -4.55 -15.91
N ILE A 67 -13.39 -4.80 -14.62
CA ILE A 67 -12.54 -5.90 -14.15
C ILE A 67 -13.11 -7.23 -14.66
N ASP A 68 -12.28 -8.04 -15.28
CA ASP A 68 -12.56 -9.45 -15.51
C ASP A 68 -12.34 -10.21 -14.20
N TRP A 69 -13.41 -10.38 -13.46
CA TRP A 69 -13.35 -11.00 -12.14
C TRP A 69 -13.03 -12.49 -12.17
N GLU A 70 -13.34 -13.21 -13.24
CA GLU A 70 -12.94 -14.61 -13.39
C GLU A 70 -11.42 -14.72 -13.48
N ARG A 71 -10.82 -13.91 -14.34
CA ARG A 71 -9.37 -13.81 -14.50
C ARG A 71 -8.69 -13.25 -13.25
N ASN A 72 -9.17 -12.13 -12.71
CA ASN A 72 -8.56 -11.46 -11.57
C ASN A 72 -8.54 -12.36 -10.32
N ALA A 73 -9.64 -13.06 -10.03
CA ALA A 73 -9.73 -14.01 -8.92
C ALA A 73 -8.79 -15.20 -9.12
N ALA A 74 -8.65 -15.72 -10.33
CA ALA A 74 -7.72 -16.82 -10.62
C ALA A 74 -6.27 -16.41 -10.32
N LEU A 75 -5.87 -15.19 -10.71
CA LEU A 75 -4.53 -14.67 -10.46
C LEU A 75 -4.28 -14.38 -8.98
N LEU A 76 -5.18 -13.68 -8.31
CA LEU A 76 -5.05 -13.38 -6.88
C LEU A 76 -4.96 -14.66 -6.05
N ASN A 77 -5.86 -15.62 -6.30
CA ASN A 77 -5.84 -16.91 -5.61
C ASN A 77 -4.58 -17.73 -5.92
N ALA A 78 -3.96 -17.57 -7.10
CA ALA A 78 -2.68 -18.23 -7.40
C ALA A 78 -1.54 -17.68 -6.53
N GLY A 79 -1.47 -16.35 -6.37
CA GLY A 79 -0.51 -15.72 -5.46
C GLY A 79 -0.73 -16.13 -4.00
N ILE A 80 -1.98 -16.05 -3.52
CA ILE A 80 -2.35 -16.46 -2.16
C ILE A 80 -1.97 -17.92 -1.90
N ARG A 81 -2.35 -18.83 -2.79
CA ARG A 81 -2.01 -20.26 -2.68
C ARG A 81 -0.51 -20.50 -2.62
N ALA A 82 0.29 -19.76 -3.40
CA ALA A 82 1.74 -19.89 -3.35
C ALA A 82 2.30 -19.54 -1.97
N VAL A 83 1.79 -18.50 -1.31
CA VAL A 83 2.16 -18.15 0.06
C VAL A 83 1.77 -19.26 1.03
N ARG A 84 0.54 -19.77 0.97
CA ARG A 84 0.08 -20.86 1.84
C ARG A 84 0.86 -22.17 1.65
N ASP A 85 1.25 -22.48 0.42
CA ASP A 85 2.09 -23.66 0.15
C ASP A 85 3.51 -23.51 0.71
N VAL A 86 4.05 -22.29 0.74
CA VAL A 86 5.32 -21.99 1.43
C VAL A 86 5.18 -22.15 2.94
N GLU A 87 4.11 -21.64 3.55
CA GLU A 87 3.81 -21.87 4.98
C GLU A 87 3.78 -23.37 5.29
N GLY A 88 3.02 -24.14 4.49
CA GLY A 88 2.91 -25.59 4.66
C GLY A 88 4.25 -26.31 4.54
N LYS A 89 5.17 -25.79 3.73
CA LYS A 89 6.50 -26.39 3.50
C LYS A 89 7.52 -26.01 4.56
N THR A 90 7.50 -24.77 5.03
CA THR A 90 8.49 -24.24 5.99
C THR A 90 8.03 -24.40 7.45
N GLY A 91 6.72 -24.48 7.68
CA GLY A 91 6.13 -24.46 9.02
C GLY A 91 6.12 -23.06 9.65
N GLN A 92 6.42 -22.02 8.87
CA GLN A 92 6.38 -20.61 9.30
C GLN A 92 5.08 -19.97 8.83
N THR A 93 4.53 -19.04 9.60
CA THR A 93 3.31 -18.32 9.24
C THR A 93 3.65 -17.07 8.44
N ILE A 94 2.89 -16.79 7.37
CA ILE A 94 2.98 -15.58 6.55
C ILE A 94 1.58 -14.98 6.41
N GLU A 95 1.40 -13.77 6.84
CA GLU A 95 0.14 -13.07 6.58
C GLU A 95 0.03 -12.63 5.12
N VAL A 96 -1.13 -12.85 4.52
CA VAL A 96 -1.43 -12.47 3.13
C VAL A 96 -2.25 -11.21 3.12
N MET A 97 -1.74 -10.16 2.47
CA MET A 97 -2.46 -8.91 2.27
C MET A 97 -2.92 -8.74 0.83
N LEU A 98 -4.14 -8.21 0.67
CA LEU A 98 -4.62 -7.61 -0.57
C LEU A 98 -4.72 -6.09 -0.40
N HIS A 99 -4.25 -5.33 -1.40
CA HIS A 99 -4.05 -3.89 -1.28
C HIS A 99 -4.82 -3.10 -2.35
N ILE A 100 -5.62 -2.14 -1.90
CA ILE A 100 -6.45 -1.26 -2.72
C ILE A 100 -6.13 0.20 -2.42
N ALA A 101 -5.98 0.99 -3.47
CA ALA A 101 -5.83 2.43 -3.36
C ALA A 101 -7.17 3.12 -3.11
N GLN A 102 -7.16 4.13 -2.27
CA GLN A 102 -8.22 5.00 -1.81
C GLN A 102 -9.38 4.26 -1.08
N PRO A 103 -9.80 4.79 0.08
CA PRO A 103 -10.85 4.19 0.91
C PRO A 103 -12.16 3.94 0.16
N GLU A 104 -12.59 4.87 -0.69
CA GLU A 104 -13.82 4.78 -1.48
C GLU A 104 -13.90 3.54 -2.37
N ASN A 105 -12.77 2.95 -2.71
CA ASN A 105 -12.71 1.77 -3.57
C ASN A 105 -12.71 0.45 -2.79
N VAL A 106 -12.44 0.47 -1.49
CA VAL A 106 -12.20 -0.75 -0.68
C VAL A 106 -13.43 -1.66 -0.65
N LEU A 107 -14.53 -1.15 -0.14
CA LEU A 107 -15.73 -1.97 0.05
C LEU A 107 -16.27 -2.58 -1.26
N PRO A 108 -16.47 -1.80 -2.35
CA PRO A 108 -16.97 -2.36 -3.59
C PRO A 108 -16.00 -3.35 -4.25
N TRP A 109 -14.68 -3.11 -4.14
CA TRP A 109 -13.69 -4.02 -4.69
C TRP A 109 -13.67 -5.37 -3.94
N PHE A 110 -13.61 -5.35 -2.60
CA PHE A 110 -13.59 -6.57 -1.79
C PHE A 110 -14.91 -7.34 -1.88
N GLU A 111 -16.05 -6.68 -2.00
CA GLU A 111 -17.34 -7.32 -2.24
C GLU A 111 -17.35 -8.11 -3.56
N ALA A 112 -16.84 -7.49 -4.63
CA ALA A 112 -16.73 -8.14 -5.94
C ALA A 112 -15.69 -9.27 -5.94
N ALA A 113 -14.52 -9.05 -5.31
CA ALA A 113 -13.49 -10.07 -5.15
C ALA A 113 -14.01 -11.29 -4.38
N TRP A 114 -14.75 -11.05 -3.30
CA TRP A 114 -15.38 -12.11 -2.51
C TRP A 114 -16.44 -12.86 -3.32
N ALA A 115 -17.27 -12.16 -4.08
CA ALA A 115 -18.26 -12.77 -4.97
C ALA A 115 -17.60 -13.64 -6.06
N ALA A 116 -16.44 -13.23 -6.55
CA ALA A 116 -15.64 -13.97 -7.54
C ALA A 116 -14.80 -15.13 -6.95
N GLY A 117 -14.85 -15.33 -5.63
CA GLY A 117 -14.18 -16.47 -5.00
C GLY A 117 -12.74 -16.19 -4.55
N VAL A 118 -12.34 -14.94 -4.40
CA VAL A 118 -11.07 -14.60 -3.74
C VAL A 118 -11.21 -14.87 -2.24
N ARG A 119 -10.32 -15.67 -1.68
CA ARG A 119 -10.37 -16.13 -0.28
C ARG A 119 -8.96 -16.27 0.31
N ASP A 120 -8.94 -16.55 1.61
CA ASP A 120 -7.71 -16.95 2.31
C ASP A 120 -6.63 -15.88 2.36
N PHE A 121 -7.08 -14.64 2.55
CA PHE A 121 -6.22 -13.50 2.89
C PHE A 121 -6.48 -13.05 4.33
N ASP A 122 -5.45 -12.53 4.99
CA ASP A 122 -5.47 -12.17 6.40
C ASP A 122 -5.64 -10.65 6.59
N GLN A 123 -5.22 -9.85 5.58
CA GLN A 123 -5.17 -8.41 5.73
C GLN A 123 -5.76 -7.68 4.53
N VAL A 124 -6.41 -6.55 4.81
CA VAL A 124 -6.85 -5.54 3.85
C VAL A 124 -5.96 -4.32 3.99
N GLY A 125 -5.12 -4.07 2.98
CA GLY A 125 -4.28 -2.89 2.88
C GLY A 125 -5.00 -1.77 2.13
N VAL A 126 -4.88 -0.54 2.62
CA VAL A 126 -5.49 0.66 2.02
C VAL A 126 -4.45 1.75 1.86
N SER A 127 -4.28 2.30 0.64
CA SER A 127 -3.56 3.57 0.48
C SER A 127 -4.48 4.73 0.82
N TYR A 128 -4.03 5.64 1.66
CA TYR A 128 -4.74 6.86 1.98
C TYR A 128 -3.86 8.09 1.79
N TYR A 129 -4.13 8.80 0.71
CA TYR A 129 -3.56 10.11 0.42
C TYR A 129 -4.69 11.09 0.13
N ARG A 130 -4.78 12.20 0.87
CA ARG A 130 -5.81 13.22 0.63
C ARG A 130 -5.81 13.76 -0.79
N ARG A 131 -4.65 13.71 -1.46
CA ARG A 131 -4.51 14.12 -2.86
C ARG A 131 -5.41 13.35 -3.82
N TRP A 132 -5.59 12.05 -3.61
CA TRP A 132 -6.26 11.14 -4.54
C TRP A 132 -7.55 10.55 -4.00
N SER A 133 -7.83 10.71 -2.71
CA SER A 133 -9.06 10.23 -2.08
C SER A 133 -10.13 11.31 -2.05
N SER A 134 -11.38 10.93 -2.30
CA SER A 134 -12.55 11.76 -2.03
C SER A 134 -12.90 11.80 -0.53
N GLU A 135 -12.46 10.80 0.23
CA GLU A 135 -12.77 10.64 1.64
C GLU A 135 -11.86 11.50 2.52
N ASP A 136 -12.46 12.12 3.52
CA ASP A 136 -11.76 12.75 4.66
C ASP A 136 -11.50 11.72 5.78
N PHE A 137 -11.09 12.19 6.94
CA PHE A 137 -10.85 11.32 8.10
C PHE A 137 -12.10 10.57 8.56
N ASP A 138 -13.27 11.22 8.54
CA ASP A 138 -14.52 10.58 8.93
C ASP A 138 -14.92 9.50 7.94
N GLY A 139 -14.77 9.77 6.64
CA GLY A 139 -15.00 8.80 5.57
C GLY A 139 -14.04 7.62 5.62
N LEU A 140 -12.75 7.88 5.83
CA LEU A 140 -11.75 6.83 6.04
C LEU A 140 -12.13 5.94 7.24
N SER A 141 -12.40 6.55 8.39
CA SER A 141 -12.81 5.83 9.61
C SER A 141 -14.02 4.93 9.36
N ALA A 142 -15.04 5.46 8.69
CA ALA A 142 -16.26 4.71 8.37
C ALA A 142 -15.96 3.49 7.45
N VAL A 143 -15.10 3.66 6.44
CA VAL A 143 -14.70 2.57 5.54
C VAL A 143 -13.93 1.49 6.28
N LEU A 144 -12.94 1.86 7.12
CA LEU A 144 -12.16 0.90 7.90
C LEU A 144 -13.05 0.10 8.86
N ALA A 145 -13.92 0.78 9.61
CA ALA A 145 -14.84 0.14 10.54
C ALA A 145 -15.84 -0.80 9.84
N GLU A 146 -16.40 -0.38 8.69
CA GLU A 146 -17.32 -1.25 7.92
C GLU A 146 -16.56 -2.43 7.28
N THR A 147 -15.30 -2.24 6.87
CA THR A 147 -14.46 -3.34 6.36
C THR A 147 -14.21 -4.38 7.45
N LYS A 148 -13.79 -3.94 8.64
CA LYS A 148 -13.58 -4.85 9.78
C LYS A 148 -14.88 -5.58 10.17
N LYS A 149 -16.01 -4.91 10.12
CA LYS A 149 -17.32 -5.53 10.40
C LYS A 149 -17.71 -6.59 9.36
N ARG A 150 -17.43 -6.37 8.06
CA ARG A 150 -17.74 -7.32 6.98
C ARG A 150 -16.77 -8.50 6.95
N TYR A 151 -15.53 -8.26 7.29
CA TYR A 151 -14.45 -9.23 7.29
C TYR A 151 -13.80 -9.32 8.69
N PRO A 152 -14.51 -9.85 9.71
CA PRO A 152 -14.06 -9.77 11.11
C PRO A 152 -12.75 -10.52 11.39
N GLU A 153 -12.46 -11.53 10.57
CA GLU A 153 -11.23 -12.32 10.71
C GLU A 153 -10.01 -11.69 10.04
N THR A 154 -10.21 -10.60 9.26
CA THR A 154 -9.09 -9.92 8.62
C THR A 154 -8.65 -8.71 9.43
N GLU A 155 -7.35 -8.42 9.39
CA GLU A 155 -6.83 -7.15 9.84
C GLU A 155 -6.99 -6.07 8.76
N VAL A 156 -7.09 -4.80 9.18
CA VAL A 156 -7.17 -3.67 8.25
C VAL A 156 -6.06 -2.68 8.58
N ILE A 157 -5.27 -2.29 7.59
CA ILE A 157 -4.12 -1.42 7.78
C ILE A 157 -4.05 -0.36 6.67
N VAL A 158 -3.71 0.87 7.02
CA VAL A 158 -3.33 1.88 6.03
C VAL A 158 -1.87 1.65 5.66
N VAL A 159 -1.63 1.00 4.51
CA VAL A 159 -0.28 0.56 4.09
C VAL A 159 0.48 1.59 3.31
N GLU A 160 -0.17 2.67 2.90
CA GLU A 160 0.48 3.82 2.30
C GLU A 160 -0.20 5.10 2.75
N THR A 161 0.58 6.01 3.30
CA THR A 161 0.18 7.40 3.55
C THR A 161 1.42 8.28 3.61
N SER A 162 1.24 9.58 3.37
CA SER A 162 2.32 10.56 3.48
C SER A 162 1.73 11.94 3.69
N TYR A 163 2.45 12.84 4.36
CA TYR A 163 2.03 14.22 4.57
C TYR A 163 3.22 15.18 4.51
N PRO A 164 3.07 16.38 3.90
CA PRO A 164 4.20 17.29 3.74
C PRO A 164 4.52 18.04 5.05
N TRP A 165 5.82 18.14 5.36
CA TRP A 165 6.33 19.00 6.44
C TRP A 165 6.71 20.39 5.94
N THR A 166 6.74 20.60 4.62
CA THR A 166 7.02 21.90 3.98
C THR A 166 6.40 21.89 2.57
N LEU A 167 6.21 23.09 1.99
CA LEU A 167 5.86 23.25 0.57
C LEU A 167 7.08 23.65 -0.29
N GLU A 168 8.25 23.80 0.32
CA GLU A 168 9.49 24.10 -0.41
C GLU A 168 10.06 22.86 -1.08
N TRP A 169 10.97 23.08 -2.02
CA TRP A 169 11.61 22.06 -2.84
C TRP A 169 13.11 22.08 -2.59
N ALA A 170 13.73 20.91 -2.52
CA ALA A 170 15.20 20.78 -2.47
C ALA A 170 15.81 20.63 -3.87
N ASP A 171 15.04 20.10 -4.83
CA ASP A 171 15.49 19.88 -6.20
C ASP A 171 14.50 20.45 -7.23
N GLN A 172 14.58 20.01 -8.49
CA GLN A 172 13.72 20.51 -9.56
C GLN A 172 12.54 19.57 -9.91
N ALA A 173 12.48 18.41 -9.27
CA ALA A 173 11.34 17.53 -9.45
C ALA A 173 10.12 18.10 -8.70
N PRO A 174 8.95 18.25 -9.36
CA PRO A 174 7.79 18.82 -8.69
C PRO A 174 7.29 17.91 -7.59
N ASN A 175 7.14 18.43 -6.39
CA ASN A 175 6.55 17.71 -5.29
C ASN A 175 5.11 17.29 -5.58
N LEU A 176 4.75 16.04 -5.27
CA LEU A 176 3.39 15.52 -5.42
C LEU A 176 2.44 16.09 -4.37
N LEU A 177 2.92 16.30 -3.14
CA LEU A 177 2.13 16.90 -2.08
C LEU A 177 2.33 18.41 -2.06
N THR A 178 1.28 19.14 -2.40
CA THR A 178 1.26 20.59 -2.58
C THR A 178 0.19 21.21 -1.69
N GLU A 179 0.04 22.54 -1.74
CA GLU A 179 -0.98 23.28 -0.98
C GLU A 179 -2.39 22.69 -1.15
N ASN A 180 -2.72 22.25 -2.37
CA ASN A 180 -4.04 21.66 -2.66
C ASN A 180 -4.27 20.27 -2.04
N THR A 181 -3.26 19.69 -1.43
CA THR A 181 -3.34 18.39 -0.77
C THR A 181 -3.43 18.49 0.76
N LEU A 182 -3.36 19.71 1.28
CA LEU A 182 -3.43 19.94 2.72
C LEU A 182 -4.86 19.74 3.23
N ILE A 183 -4.95 19.22 4.44
CA ILE A 183 -6.19 19.08 5.21
C ILE A 183 -6.28 20.26 6.16
N GLU A 184 -7.47 20.82 6.32
CA GLU A 184 -7.72 21.91 7.28
C GLU A 184 -7.26 21.49 8.68
N GLY A 185 -6.53 22.38 9.35
CA GLY A 185 -5.96 22.09 10.68
C GLY A 185 -4.56 21.45 10.65
N TYR A 186 -4.06 20.98 9.49
CA TYR A 186 -2.73 20.39 9.35
C TYR A 186 -1.89 21.17 8.34
N PRO A 187 -1.23 22.27 8.73
CA PRO A 187 -0.36 23.02 7.82
C PRO A 187 0.87 22.19 7.42
N ALA A 188 1.48 22.51 6.27
CA ALA A 188 2.73 21.90 5.83
C ALA A 188 3.90 22.43 6.69
N THR A 189 3.98 21.98 7.92
CA THR A 189 5.06 22.23 8.90
C THR A 189 5.41 20.92 9.59
N VAL A 190 6.54 20.86 10.27
CA VAL A 190 6.96 19.69 11.04
C VAL A 190 5.89 19.30 12.08
N GLU A 191 5.33 20.30 12.77
CA GLU A 191 4.26 20.08 13.75
C GLU A 191 2.96 19.62 13.10
N GLY A 192 2.64 20.17 11.91
CA GLY A 192 1.46 19.77 11.14
C GLY A 192 1.55 18.33 10.66
N GLN A 193 2.71 17.93 10.11
CA GLN A 193 2.99 16.55 9.73
C GLN A 193 2.89 15.60 10.93
N SER A 194 3.55 15.95 12.05
CA SER A 194 3.55 15.15 13.28
C SER A 194 2.13 14.92 13.79
N ARG A 195 1.32 15.99 13.84
CA ARG A 195 -0.07 15.91 14.30
C ARG A 195 -0.94 15.11 13.35
N TYR A 196 -0.81 15.31 12.03
CA TYR A 196 -1.54 14.53 11.02
C TYR A 196 -1.28 13.02 11.21
N LEU A 197 -0.02 12.63 11.37
CA LEU A 197 0.35 11.22 11.51
C LEU A 197 -0.15 10.62 12.83
N ALA A 198 -0.07 11.38 13.93
CA ALA A 198 -0.57 10.92 15.21
C ALA A 198 -2.09 10.75 15.20
N ASP A 199 -2.82 11.74 14.65
CA ASP A 199 -4.27 11.72 14.58
C ASP A 199 -4.77 10.63 13.61
N LEU A 200 -4.11 10.46 12.46
CA LEU A 200 -4.41 9.38 11.53
C LEU A 200 -4.17 8.00 12.16
N THR A 201 -3.05 7.83 12.87
CA THR A 201 -2.75 6.56 13.54
C THR A 201 -3.82 6.22 14.58
N GLN A 202 -4.21 7.20 15.42
CA GLN A 202 -5.25 6.98 16.41
C GLN A 202 -6.61 6.70 15.76
N LEU A 203 -6.95 7.40 14.68
CA LEU A 203 -8.17 7.16 13.92
C LEU A 203 -8.24 5.72 13.38
N VAL A 204 -7.14 5.24 12.79
CA VAL A 204 -7.06 3.86 12.26
C VAL A 204 -7.27 2.85 13.38
N ILE A 205 -6.63 3.05 14.54
CA ILE A 205 -6.80 2.20 15.72
C ILE A 205 -8.25 2.24 16.23
N ASP A 206 -8.82 3.43 16.37
CA ASP A 206 -10.21 3.63 16.86
C ASP A 206 -11.24 3.00 15.90
N ALA A 207 -10.94 2.91 14.62
CA ALA A 207 -11.75 2.23 13.61
C ALA A 207 -11.56 0.69 13.59
N GLY A 208 -10.71 0.14 14.46
CA GLY A 208 -10.39 -1.29 14.53
C GLY A 208 -9.30 -1.75 13.56
N GLY A 209 -8.54 -0.82 12.99
CA GLY A 209 -7.37 -1.13 12.16
C GLY A 209 -6.09 -1.33 12.97
N SER A 210 -5.09 -1.98 12.39
CA SER A 210 -3.84 -2.37 13.05
C SER A 210 -2.78 -1.26 13.09
N GLY A 211 -2.86 -0.25 12.22
CA GLY A 211 -1.91 0.86 12.17
C GLY A 211 -1.72 1.47 10.79
N ILE A 212 -0.59 2.17 10.63
CA ILE A 212 -0.23 2.82 9.36
C ILE A 212 1.20 2.49 8.96
N VAL A 213 1.47 2.49 7.64
CA VAL A 213 2.81 2.44 7.04
C VAL A 213 3.04 3.72 6.25
N TYR A 214 4.16 4.37 6.52
CA TYR A 214 4.50 5.64 5.88
C TYR A 214 5.22 5.41 4.56
N TRP A 215 4.77 6.10 3.50
CA TRP A 215 5.37 6.03 2.18
C TRP A 215 6.53 7.04 2.04
N GLU A 216 7.66 6.56 1.49
CA GLU A 216 8.88 7.35 1.23
C GLU A 216 9.43 8.09 2.49
N PRO A 217 9.56 7.39 3.65
CA PRO A 217 9.98 8.03 4.89
C PRO A 217 11.42 8.58 4.85
N ALA A 218 12.27 7.98 4.01
CA ALA A 218 13.72 8.18 4.00
C ALA A 218 14.25 8.74 2.68
N TRP A 219 13.42 9.37 1.87
CA TRP A 219 13.89 9.96 0.62
C TRP A 219 14.72 11.21 0.91
N VAL A 220 16.03 11.09 0.76
CA VAL A 220 16.97 12.20 0.88
C VAL A 220 17.32 12.69 -0.52
N SER A 221 17.02 13.96 -0.81
CA SER A 221 17.30 14.56 -2.12
C SER A 221 18.79 14.56 -2.40
N THR A 222 19.17 14.05 -3.58
CA THR A 222 20.57 13.95 -4.03
C THR A 222 20.67 14.28 -5.51
N ASP A 223 21.90 14.39 -6.02
CA ASP A 223 22.16 14.55 -7.45
C ASP A 223 21.99 13.24 -8.26
N CYS A 224 21.58 12.15 -7.61
CA CYS A 224 21.37 10.88 -8.26
C CYS A 224 20.23 10.94 -9.27
N SER A 225 20.37 10.17 -10.34
CA SER A 225 19.28 9.89 -11.28
C SER A 225 18.88 8.44 -11.15
N THR A 226 17.58 8.22 -11.10
CA THR A 226 16.98 6.88 -11.09
C THR A 226 16.32 6.60 -12.43
N ARG A 227 15.76 5.41 -12.61
CA ARG A 227 14.89 5.10 -13.76
C ARG A 227 13.66 6.00 -13.85
N TRP A 228 13.29 6.66 -12.76
CA TRP A 228 12.15 7.58 -12.66
C TRP A 228 12.50 9.04 -12.95
N GLY A 229 13.78 9.36 -13.11
CA GLY A 229 14.29 10.70 -13.38
C GLY A 229 15.33 11.15 -12.36
N LYS A 230 15.62 12.44 -12.36
CA LYS A 230 16.48 13.12 -11.40
C LYS A 230 15.63 13.86 -10.39
N GLY A 231 15.98 13.73 -9.11
CA GLY A 231 15.26 14.37 -8.01
C GLY A 231 14.14 13.52 -7.42
N SER A 232 13.44 14.07 -6.44
CA SER A 232 12.36 13.41 -5.72
C SER A 232 11.05 14.18 -5.76
N HIS A 233 9.97 13.48 -6.06
CA HIS A 233 8.60 14.00 -5.96
C HIS A 233 8.04 13.97 -4.53
N TRP A 234 8.78 13.40 -3.56
CA TRP A 234 8.35 13.14 -2.18
C TRP A 234 9.23 13.80 -1.12
N GLU A 235 10.24 14.57 -1.53
CA GLU A 235 11.24 15.13 -0.61
C GLU A 235 10.64 16.03 0.48
N ASN A 236 9.52 16.67 0.20
CA ASN A 236 8.83 17.51 1.17
C ASN A 236 7.95 16.73 2.15
N ALA A 237 7.91 15.41 2.02
CA ALA A 237 7.14 14.53 2.90
C ALA A 237 8.00 13.55 3.71
N THR A 238 9.30 13.49 3.46
CA THR A 238 10.20 12.60 4.21
C THR A 238 10.41 13.07 5.66
N PHE A 239 11.08 12.24 6.47
CA PHE A 239 11.49 12.62 7.83
C PHE A 239 12.91 13.20 7.89
N PHE A 240 13.37 13.84 6.80
CA PHE A 240 14.70 14.46 6.73
C PHE A 240 14.60 15.90 6.25
N ASP A 241 15.15 16.81 7.03
CA ASP A 241 15.15 18.26 6.73
C ASP A 241 16.23 18.60 5.70
N PHE A 242 15.84 18.72 4.45
CA PHE A 242 16.78 19.12 3.39
C PHE A 242 17.29 20.57 3.52
N LYS A 243 16.63 21.40 4.34
CA LYS A 243 17.08 22.78 4.62
C LYS A 243 18.18 22.83 5.67
N ASN A 244 18.30 21.76 6.47
CA ASN A 244 19.21 21.68 7.60
C ASN A 244 20.07 20.41 7.57
N GLY A 245 20.74 20.15 6.44
CA GLY A 245 21.70 19.06 6.31
C GLY A 245 21.11 17.66 6.40
N ASN A 246 19.83 17.49 6.11
CA ASN A 246 19.09 16.23 6.22
C ASN A 246 19.04 15.69 7.66
N GLU A 247 18.96 16.55 8.65
CA GLU A 247 18.69 16.12 10.03
C GLU A 247 17.31 15.47 10.14
N VAL A 248 17.18 14.50 11.03
CA VAL A 248 15.92 13.80 11.25
C VAL A 248 14.90 14.73 11.87
N LEU A 249 13.71 14.82 11.27
CA LEU A 249 12.60 15.62 11.75
C LEU A 249 11.92 14.98 12.95
N PRO A 250 11.53 15.77 13.97
CA PRO A 250 10.79 15.26 15.14
C PRO A 250 9.47 14.60 14.81
N SER A 251 8.89 14.85 13.64
CA SER A 251 7.64 14.23 13.19
C SER A 251 7.71 12.69 13.09
N ILE A 252 8.91 12.10 12.95
CA ILE A 252 9.12 10.66 13.00
C ILE A 252 8.71 10.06 14.36
N ASP A 253 8.69 10.86 15.42
CA ASP A 253 8.35 10.41 16.76
C ASP A 253 6.84 10.06 16.92
N PHE A 254 6.01 10.30 15.90
CA PHE A 254 4.64 9.77 15.90
C PHE A 254 4.62 8.25 16.16
N MET A 255 5.64 7.51 15.70
CA MET A 255 5.78 6.06 15.94
C MET A 255 5.95 5.69 17.42
N ARG A 256 6.29 6.66 18.29
CA ARG A 256 6.43 6.49 19.74
C ARG A 256 5.24 7.05 20.51
N GLY A 257 4.20 7.46 19.80
CA GLY A 257 2.99 8.03 20.38
C GLY A 257 2.34 7.07 21.37
N ALA A 258 1.77 7.61 22.44
CA ALA A 258 0.97 6.85 23.40
C ALA A 258 -0.46 6.72 22.83
N TYR A 259 -0.64 5.80 21.90
CA TYR A 259 -1.93 5.51 21.31
C TYR A 259 -2.83 4.72 22.26
N ARG A 260 -4.13 4.95 22.15
CA ARG A 260 -5.15 4.24 22.93
C ARG A 260 -5.66 3.09 22.05
N PHE A 261 -5.61 1.90 22.56
CA PHE A 261 -6.18 0.73 21.92
C PHE A 261 -7.55 0.44 22.56
N PRO A 262 -8.58 0.09 21.78
CA PRO A 262 -9.85 -0.37 22.33
C PRO A 262 -9.64 -1.64 23.18
N ASP A 263 -10.42 -1.75 24.26
CA ASP A 263 -10.39 -2.90 25.19
C ASP A 263 -10.91 -4.18 24.51
#